data_5af99c216976fdbf5fefd9e7fc60e4c3
#
_entry.id   5af99c216976fdbf5fefd9e7fc60e4c3
#
_cell.length_a   1.000
_cell.length_b   1.000
_cell.length_c   1.000
_cell.angle_alpha   90.00
_cell.angle_beta   90.00
_cell.angle_gamma   90.00
#
_symmetry.space_group_name_H-M   'P 1'
#
loop_
_entity.id
_entity.type
_entity.pdbx_description
1 polymer ?
#
loop_
_entity_poly.entity_id
_entity_poly.type
_entity_poly.pdbx_seq_one_letter_code
_entity_poly.pdbx_strand_id
1 'polypeptide(L)'
;MEKNIKKILETLESEGYQAYLVGGYVRDYLLGIASFDVDIATNALPKDIHRIFNSSKSNYGSVNIKIDKLNVDITTYREDLNYINRRPSTVKYINNLEDDLKRRDFTINAICMDKNDNIIDPLNGCLDLDKRLIKMTGDIDIK
;
A
#
# COMPACT_ATOMS: atom_id res chain seq x y z
N MET A 1 -2.49 9.49 13.35
CA MET A 1 -2.59 9.49 11.86
C MET A 1 -3.00 10.86 11.37
N GLU A 2 -2.44 11.30 10.28
CA GLU A 2 -2.76 12.59 9.69
C GLU A 2 -4.23 12.62 9.24
N LYS A 3 -4.88 13.76 9.44
CA LYS A 3 -6.32 13.93 9.25
C LYS A 3 -6.80 13.63 7.83
N ASN A 4 -6.07 14.12 6.82
CA ASN A 4 -6.45 13.93 5.42
C ASN A 4 -6.31 12.46 5.00
N ILE A 5 -5.29 11.78 5.51
CA ILE A 5 -5.08 10.35 5.26
C ILE A 5 -6.22 9.54 5.85
N LYS A 6 -6.57 9.80 7.10
CA LYS A 6 -7.67 9.11 7.76
C LYS A 6 -8.97 9.28 7.00
N LYS A 7 -9.22 10.50 6.49
CA LYS A 7 -10.42 10.78 5.70
C LYS A 7 -10.48 9.97 4.42
N ILE A 8 -9.35 9.78 3.75
CA ILE A 8 -9.28 8.95 2.53
C ILE A 8 -9.63 7.50 2.87
N LEU A 9 -9.04 6.95 3.94
CA LEU A 9 -9.33 5.58 4.36
C LEU A 9 -10.81 5.41 4.72
N GLU A 10 -11.37 6.35 5.47
CA GLU A 10 -12.77 6.32 5.85
C GLU A 10 -13.70 6.41 4.64
N THR A 11 -13.33 7.22 3.64
CA THR A 11 -14.11 7.36 2.41
C THR A 11 -14.18 6.04 1.64
N LEU A 12 -13.04 5.36 1.49
CA LEU A 12 -13.00 4.06 0.82
C LEU A 12 -13.83 3.02 1.59
N GLU A 13 -13.70 2.98 2.91
CA GLU A 13 -14.46 2.04 3.73
C GLU A 13 -15.96 2.33 3.69
N SER A 14 -16.37 3.58 3.66
CA SER A 14 -17.80 3.96 3.56
C SER A 14 -18.42 3.51 2.25
N GLU A 15 -17.61 3.36 1.20
CA GLU A 15 -18.05 2.85 -0.09
C GLU A 15 -18.02 1.32 -0.17
N GLY A 16 -17.70 0.64 0.93
CA GLY A 16 -17.71 -0.81 1.02
C GLY A 16 -16.39 -1.49 0.72
N TYR A 17 -15.30 -0.74 0.63
CA TYR A 17 -13.99 -1.30 0.30
C TYR A 17 -13.08 -1.37 1.53
N GLN A 18 -12.07 -2.24 1.44
CA GLN A 18 -10.97 -2.27 2.39
C GLN A 18 -9.98 -1.17 2.03
N ALA A 19 -9.32 -0.58 3.02
CA ALA A 19 -8.29 0.43 2.77
C ALA A 19 -7.28 0.43 3.92
N TYR A 20 -6.00 0.40 3.56
CA TYR A 20 -4.90 0.37 4.52
C TYR A 20 -3.75 1.23 4.04
N LEU A 21 -3.11 1.93 4.98
CA LEU A 21 -1.79 2.49 4.73
C LEU A 21 -0.78 1.36 4.62
N VAL A 22 0.21 1.51 3.75
CA VAL A 22 1.21 0.47 3.51
C VAL A 22 2.51 1.10 3.00
N GLY A 23 3.55 0.30 2.94
CA GLY A 23 4.81 0.69 2.29
C GLY A 23 5.68 1.59 3.12
N GLY A 24 6.49 2.41 2.44
CA GLY A 24 7.49 3.26 3.07
C GLY A 24 6.92 4.26 4.08
N TYR A 25 5.69 4.72 3.88
CA TYR A 25 5.04 5.63 4.81
C TYR A 25 4.87 4.99 6.20
N VAL A 26 4.37 3.75 6.25
CA VAL A 26 4.16 3.05 7.52
C VAL A 26 5.51 2.73 8.18
N ARG A 27 6.48 2.27 7.39
CA ARG A 27 7.83 2.03 7.89
C ARG A 27 8.42 3.29 8.52
N ASP A 28 8.34 4.42 7.82
CA ASP A 28 8.89 5.69 8.29
C ASP A 28 8.15 6.19 9.54
N TYR A 29 6.82 6.03 9.56
CA TYR A 29 6.01 6.36 10.73
C TYR A 29 6.49 5.60 11.97
N LEU A 30 6.73 4.30 11.82
CA LEU A 30 7.22 3.46 12.93
C LEU A 30 8.63 3.83 13.38
N LEU A 31 9.42 4.41 12.47
CA LEU A 31 10.78 4.89 12.79
C LEU A 31 10.79 6.34 13.29
N GLY A 32 9.65 7.00 13.37
CA GLY A 32 9.56 8.39 13.76
C GLY A 32 10.03 9.37 12.68
N ILE A 33 10.04 8.95 11.43
CA ILE A 33 10.48 9.75 10.29
C ILE A 33 9.25 10.30 9.57
N ALA A 34 9.21 11.60 9.31
CA ALA A 34 8.13 12.21 8.56
C ALA A 34 8.24 11.85 7.07
N SER A 35 7.11 11.56 6.44
CA SER A 35 7.03 11.28 5.01
C SER A 35 5.80 11.95 4.42
N PHE A 36 5.91 12.43 3.18
CA PHE A 36 4.81 13.04 2.44
C PHE A 36 4.31 12.15 1.30
N ASP A 37 5.02 11.07 1.02
CA ASP A 37 4.58 10.06 0.06
C ASP A 37 3.81 8.97 0.80
N VAL A 38 2.53 8.84 0.46
CA VAL A 38 1.59 7.97 1.15
C VAL A 38 1.13 6.89 0.20
N ASP A 39 1.22 5.63 0.60
CA ASP A 39 0.70 4.51 -0.16
C ASP A 39 -0.51 3.91 0.56
N ILE A 40 -1.59 3.75 -0.18
CA ILE A 40 -2.82 3.12 0.31
C ILE A 40 -3.12 1.91 -0.58
N ALA A 41 -3.38 0.78 0.04
CA ALA A 41 -3.80 -0.44 -0.63
C ALA A 41 -5.30 -0.67 -0.38
N THR A 42 -6.03 -1.02 -1.43
CA THR A 42 -7.48 -1.21 -1.38
C THR A 42 -7.93 -2.31 -2.34
N ASN A 43 -9.10 -2.90 -2.07
CA ASN A 43 -9.73 -3.81 -3.04
C ASN A 43 -10.63 -3.08 -4.04
N ALA A 44 -10.78 -1.76 -3.95
CA ALA A 44 -11.47 -0.97 -4.96
C ALA A 44 -10.69 -1.00 -6.27
N LEU A 45 -11.39 -1.16 -7.39
CA LEU A 45 -10.78 -1.12 -8.71
C LEU A 45 -10.42 0.32 -9.10
N PRO A 46 -9.46 0.53 -10.01
CA PRO A 46 -9.06 1.89 -10.39
C PRO A 46 -10.23 2.77 -10.85
N LYS A 47 -11.18 2.22 -11.60
CA LYS A 47 -12.37 2.96 -12.04
C LYS A 47 -13.20 3.47 -10.88
N ASP A 48 -13.31 2.68 -9.81
CA ASP A 48 -14.07 3.06 -8.62
C ASP A 48 -13.33 4.11 -7.81
N ILE A 49 -12.01 4.02 -7.74
CA ILE A 49 -11.18 5.03 -7.07
C ILE A 49 -11.29 6.36 -7.80
N HIS A 50 -11.23 6.35 -9.13
CA HIS A 50 -11.41 7.56 -9.94
C HIS A 50 -12.77 8.21 -9.67
N ARG A 51 -13.82 7.40 -9.59
CA ARG A 51 -15.19 7.89 -9.32
C ARG A 51 -15.28 8.51 -7.92
N ILE A 52 -14.73 7.82 -6.92
CA ILE A 52 -14.82 8.25 -5.51
C ILE A 52 -14.07 9.55 -5.27
N PHE A 53 -12.88 9.68 -5.84
CA PHE A 53 -11.99 10.82 -5.58
C PHE A 53 -11.92 11.81 -6.75
N ASN A 54 -12.73 11.61 -7.79
CA ASN A 54 -12.77 12.50 -8.95
C ASN A 54 -11.38 12.76 -9.54
N SER A 55 -10.60 11.69 -9.71
CA SER A 55 -9.25 11.74 -10.24
C SER A 55 -9.19 11.07 -11.61
N SER A 56 -8.32 11.55 -12.47
CA SER A 56 -8.09 10.97 -13.80
C SER A 56 -6.70 10.37 -13.96
N LYS A 57 -5.83 10.52 -12.96
CA LYS A 57 -4.45 10.04 -13.06
C LYS A 57 -4.33 8.63 -12.53
N SER A 58 -3.86 7.71 -13.38
CA SER A 58 -3.59 6.34 -12.97
C SER A 58 -2.34 5.82 -13.67
N ASN A 59 -1.65 4.89 -13.00
CA ASN A 59 -0.49 4.21 -13.54
C ASN A 59 -0.42 2.80 -12.93
N TYR A 60 -0.50 1.78 -13.77
CA TYR A 60 -0.43 0.36 -13.36
C TYR A 60 -1.39 0.01 -12.20
N GLY A 61 -2.62 0.50 -12.25
CA GLY A 61 -3.60 0.21 -11.21
C GLY A 61 -3.51 1.11 -9.99
N SER A 62 -2.67 2.13 -10.02
CA SER A 62 -2.58 3.16 -8.98
C SER A 62 -3.27 4.44 -9.44
N VAL A 63 -3.95 5.09 -8.49
CA VAL A 63 -4.53 6.41 -8.68
C VAL A 63 -3.80 7.38 -7.78
N ASN A 64 -3.23 8.44 -8.34
CA ASN A 64 -2.48 9.43 -7.59
C ASN A 64 -3.35 10.63 -7.24
N ILE A 65 -3.32 11.03 -5.98
CA ILE A 65 -4.05 12.19 -5.46
C ILE A 65 -3.07 13.04 -4.68
N LYS A 66 -3.14 14.36 -4.89
CA LYS A 66 -2.35 15.31 -4.10
C LYS A 66 -3.26 16.11 -3.20
N ILE A 67 -2.99 16.08 -1.90
CA ILE A 67 -3.75 16.82 -0.88
C ILE A 67 -2.74 17.56 -0.02
N ASP A 68 -2.77 18.90 -0.05
CA ASP A 68 -1.79 19.74 0.65
C ASP A 68 -0.37 19.33 0.23
N LYS A 69 0.48 18.94 1.18
CA LYS A 69 1.84 18.48 0.91
C LYS A 69 1.92 16.98 0.63
N LEU A 70 0.80 16.27 0.77
CA LEU A 70 0.78 14.82 0.66
C LEU A 70 0.64 14.38 -0.79
N ASN A 71 1.47 13.42 -1.18
CA ASN A 71 1.37 12.72 -2.46
C ASN A 71 0.84 11.31 -2.14
N VAL A 72 -0.41 11.03 -2.50
CA VAL A 72 -1.09 9.81 -2.11
C VAL A 72 -1.31 8.92 -3.32
N ASP A 73 -0.76 7.72 -3.28
CA ASP A 73 -1.02 6.69 -4.28
C ASP A 73 -1.98 5.66 -3.71
N ILE A 74 -3.12 5.49 -4.36
CA ILE A 74 -4.11 4.49 -3.98
C ILE A 74 -4.03 3.37 -5.00
N THR A 75 -3.62 2.18 -4.57
CA THR A 75 -3.36 1.05 -5.45
C THR A 75 -4.32 -0.09 -5.15
N THR A 76 -4.96 -0.62 -6.19
CA THR A 76 -5.79 -1.81 -6.08
C THR A 76 -4.92 -3.03 -5.76
N TYR A 77 -5.38 -3.90 -4.86
CA TYR A 77 -4.71 -5.18 -4.60
C TYR A 77 -4.45 -5.89 -5.91
N ARG A 78 -3.22 -6.34 -6.10
CA ARG A 78 -2.84 -6.96 -7.35
C ARG A 78 -1.78 -8.03 -7.18
N GLU A 79 -1.75 -8.92 -8.15
CA GLU A 79 -0.69 -9.88 -8.37
C GLU A 79 -0.01 -9.49 -9.67
N ASP A 80 1.31 -9.34 -9.66
CA ASP A 80 2.08 -8.96 -10.83
C ASP A 80 2.38 -10.22 -11.65
N LEU A 81 2.02 -10.19 -12.94
CA LEU A 81 2.22 -11.29 -13.88
C LEU A 81 3.13 -10.85 -15.02
N ASN A 82 3.89 -11.79 -15.57
CA ASN A 82 4.67 -11.59 -16.80
C ASN A 82 5.59 -10.36 -16.74
N TYR A 83 6.78 -10.52 -16.18
CA TYR A 83 7.75 -9.45 -16.09
C TYR A 83 8.51 -9.29 -17.40
N ILE A 84 8.60 -8.04 -17.90
CA ILE A 84 9.42 -7.64 -19.02
C ILE A 84 10.29 -6.47 -18.52
N ASN A 85 11.61 -6.62 -18.65
CA ASN A 85 12.57 -5.59 -18.20
C ASN A 85 12.35 -5.18 -16.73
N ARG A 86 12.04 -6.16 -15.86
CA ARG A 86 11.76 -5.99 -14.43
C ARG A 86 10.49 -5.17 -14.15
N ARG A 87 9.62 -5.02 -15.14
CA ARG A 87 8.32 -4.40 -14.97
C ARG A 87 7.24 -5.43 -15.23
N PRO A 88 6.15 -5.44 -14.45
CA PRO A 88 5.04 -6.32 -14.78
C PRO A 88 4.41 -5.85 -16.10
N SER A 89 4.29 -6.76 -17.07
CA SER A 89 3.60 -6.47 -18.32
C SER A 89 2.09 -6.61 -18.16
N THR A 90 1.65 -7.37 -17.16
CA THR A 90 0.25 -7.63 -16.88
C THR A 90 0.04 -7.65 -15.38
N VAL A 91 -1.08 -7.09 -14.92
CA VAL A 91 -1.46 -7.17 -13.52
C VAL A 91 -2.81 -7.88 -13.42
N LYS A 92 -2.98 -8.66 -12.37
CA LYS A 92 -4.24 -9.28 -12.02
C LYS A 92 -4.73 -8.66 -10.72
N TYR A 93 -5.92 -8.10 -10.73
CA TYR A 93 -6.50 -7.55 -9.52
C TYR A 93 -7.02 -8.68 -8.64
N ILE A 94 -6.74 -8.58 -7.34
CA ILE A 94 -7.13 -9.58 -6.36
C ILE A 94 -7.88 -8.90 -5.21
N ASN A 95 -8.48 -9.69 -4.34
CA ASN A 95 -9.29 -9.16 -3.23
C ASN A 95 -8.74 -9.56 -1.86
N ASN A 96 -7.45 -9.86 -1.78
CA ASN A 96 -6.79 -10.33 -0.56
C ASN A 96 -5.57 -9.47 -0.27
N LEU A 97 -5.59 -8.78 0.89
CA LEU A 97 -4.49 -7.91 1.31
C LEU A 97 -3.18 -8.67 1.44
N GLU A 98 -3.18 -9.84 2.08
CA GLU A 98 -1.96 -10.59 2.32
C GLU A 98 -1.26 -10.98 1.02
N ASP A 99 -2.03 -11.39 0.01
CA ASP A 99 -1.47 -11.71 -1.31
C ASP A 99 -0.91 -10.48 -2.00
N ASP A 100 -1.54 -9.31 -1.84
CA ASP A 100 -1.00 -8.05 -2.35
C ASP A 100 0.34 -7.71 -1.68
N LEU A 101 0.44 -7.94 -0.38
CA LEU A 101 1.67 -7.66 0.36
C LEU A 101 2.83 -8.53 -0.08
N LYS A 102 2.57 -9.77 -0.48
CA LYS A 102 3.61 -10.71 -0.91
C LYS A 102 4.31 -10.31 -2.20
N ARG A 103 3.71 -9.44 -3.02
CA ARG A 103 4.35 -8.93 -4.26
C ARG A 103 5.35 -7.81 -3.99
N ARG A 104 5.37 -7.26 -2.78
CA ARG A 104 6.25 -6.15 -2.41
C ARG A 104 7.66 -6.68 -2.14
N ASP A 105 8.67 -5.80 -2.28
CA ASP A 105 10.09 -6.22 -2.24
C ASP A 105 10.52 -6.73 -0.87
N PHE A 106 10.25 -5.97 0.19
CA PHE A 106 10.77 -6.26 1.52
C PHE A 106 9.65 -6.28 2.55
N THR A 107 9.82 -7.11 3.59
CA THR A 107 8.84 -7.24 4.67
C THR A 107 8.61 -5.93 5.41
N ILE A 108 9.65 -5.09 5.56
CA ILE A 108 9.55 -3.78 6.21
C ILE A 108 8.68 -2.80 5.41
N ASN A 109 8.47 -3.05 4.12
CA ASN A 109 7.59 -2.27 3.27
C ASN A 109 6.22 -2.92 3.07
N ALA A 110 5.95 -4.01 3.77
CA ALA A 110 4.69 -4.73 3.73
C ALA A 110 3.92 -4.66 5.06
N ILE A 111 4.23 -3.68 5.88
CA ILE A 111 3.52 -3.39 7.12
C ILE A 111 2.37 -2.45 6.81
N CYS A 112 1.18 -2.76 7.30
CA CYS A 112 -0.02 -1.96 7.07
C CYS A 112 -0.51 -1.29 8.34
N MET A 113 -1.28 -0.23 8.16
CA MET A 113 -1.97 0.45 9.25
C MET A 113 -3.38 0.78 8.82
N ASP A 114 -4.37 0.51 9.68
CA ASP A 114 -5.75 0.88 9.41
C ASP A 114 -6.06 2.32 9.87
N LYS A 115 -7.30 2.77 9.65
CA LYS A 115 -7.73 4.13 10.02
C LYS A 115 -7.70 4.41 11.53
N ASN A 116 -7.62 3.37 12.35
CA ASN A 116 -7.59 3.47 13.81
C ASN A 116 -6.17 3.28 14.38
N ASP A 117 -5.15 3.42 13.53
CA ASP A 117 -3.73 3.26 13.88
C ASP A 117 -3.35 1.83 14.31
N ASN A 118 -4.18 0.84 13.98
CA ASN A 118 -3.85 -0.55 14.24
C ASN A 118 -2.88 -1.07 13.19
N ILE A 119 -1.82 -1.74 13.64
CA ILE A 119 -0.81 -2.33 12.76
C ILE A 119 -1.26 -3.71 12.30
N ILE A 120 -1.14 -3.94 11.00
CA ILE A 120 -1.45 -5.23 10.36
C ILE A 120 -0.17 -5.68 9.67
N ASP A 121 0.41 -6.77 10.15
CA ASP A 121 1.77 -7.16 9.79
C ASP A 121 1.88 -8.68 9.58
N PRO A 122 1.24 -9.23 8.53
CA PRO A 122 1.23 -10.67 8.31
C PRO A 122 2.59 -11.27 7.95
N LEU A 123 3.53 -10.46 7.47
CA LEU A 123 4.85 -10.93 7.05
C LEU A 123 5.95 -10.62 8.07
N ASN A 124 5.57 -10.20 9.28
CA ASN A 124 6.49 -9.89 10.38
C ASN A 124 7.51 -8.78 10.06
N GLY A 125 7.09 -7.78 9.28
CA GLY A 125 7.94 -6.66 8.92
C GLY A 125 8.36 -5.81 10.11
N CYS A 126 7.50 -5.68 11.13
CA CYS A 126 7.84 -4.93 12.35
C CYS A 126 9.02 -5.57 13.09
N LEU A 127 9.06 -6.89 13.17
CA LEU A 127 10.16 -7.60 13.79
C LEU A 127 11.45 -7.39 13.00
N ASP A 128 11.40 -7.48 11.68
CA ASP A 128 12.55 -7.26 10.82
C ASP A 128 13.03 -5.81 10.89
N LEU A 129 12.11 -4.85 10.96
CA LEU A 129 12.44 -3.44 11.11
C LEU A 129 13.15 -3.17 12.44
N ASP A 130 12.67 -3.79 13.52
CA ASP A 130 13.24 -3.67 14.86
C ASP A 130 14.67 -4.22 14.89
N LYS A 131 14.91 -5.29 14.17
CA LYS A 131 16.24 -5.91 14.04
C LYS A 131 17.10 -5.24 12.97
N ARG A 132 16.59 -4.23 12.28
CA ARG A 132 17.22 -3.57 11.14
C ARG A 132 17.62 -4.56 10.05
N LEU A 133 16.75 -5.54 9.83
CA LEU A 133 16.95 -6.61 8.86
C LEU A 133 16.17 -6.31 7.60
N ILE A 134 16.83 -6.43 6.45
CA ILE A 134 16.17 -6.34 5.13
C ILE A 134 15.92 -7.76 4.65
N LYS A 135 14.64 -8.15 4.62
CA LYS A 135 14.23 -9.48 4.22
C LYS A 135 13.21 -9.38 3.10
N MET A 136 13.40 -10.18 2.05
CA MET A 136 12.47 -10.20 0.92
C MET A 136 11.17 -10.89 1.31
N THR A 137 10.07 -10.44 0.69
CA THR A 137 8.76 -11.11 0.83
C THR A 137 8.79 -12.42 0.05
N GLY A 138 7.94 -13.36 0.44
CA GLY A 138 7.85 -14.65 -0.21
C GLY A 138 8.76 -15.69 0.43
N ASP A 139 8.92 -16.85 -0.26
CA ASP A 139 9.61 -18.02 0.29
C ASP A 139 11.12 -18.02 0.07
N ILE A 140 11.66 -16.99 -0.59
CA ILE A 140 13.07 -16.93 -0.92
C ILE A 140 13.77 -15.96 0.01
N ASP A 141 14.65 -16.49 0.88
CA ASP A 141 15.56 -15.68 1.67
C ASP A 141 16.80 -15.41 0.81
N ILE A 142 16.97 -14.18 0.39
CA ILE A 142 18.18 -13.77 -0.30
C ILE A 142 19.09 -13.12 0.74
N LYS A 143 20.20 -13.75 0.96
CA LYS A 143 21.21 -13.28 1.90
C LYS A 143 22.24 -12.43 1.20
#